data_b241bab7b2fa166cb2d6438af11c227c
#
_entry.id   b241bab7b2fa166cb2d6438af11c227c
#
_cell.length_a   1.000
_cell.length_b   1.000
_cell.length_c   1.000
_cell.angle_alpha   90.00
_cell.angle_beta   90.00
_cell.angle_gamma   90.00
#
_symmetry.space_group_name_H-M   'P 1'
#
loop_
_entity.id
_entity.type
_entity.pdbx_description
1 polymer ?
#
loop_
_entity_poly.entity_id
_entity_poly.type
_entity_poly.pdbx_seq_one_letter_code
_entity_poly.pdbx_strand_id
1 'polypeptide(L)'
;MSNTRGQPTVGQTAGSGQDYGASAAAYQEPSGYPAGGRHAGYPAEAPPSVGAAAGTVLAGVLMIVGGIWGFLVGLAVVIKKAFFVPVSSTYPYHWNVTDWGWTHLALGAVVFAAGVCVLLGMVWARVVGVILATLSAIASFMFIPYYPVWSIILVAIDVYIIWALVAAGRRQRV
;
A
#
# COMPACT_ATOMS: atom_id res chain seq x y z
N MET A 1 -61.21 -21.70 39.44
CA MET A 1 -61.51 -22.02 38.05
C MET A 1 -60.12 -22.09 37.37
N SER A 2 -59.42 -23.22 37.39
CA SER A 2 -59.43 -24.40 36.51
C SER A 2 -59.25 -24.05 35.04
N ASN A 3 -58.06 -24.36 34.49
CA ASN A 3 -57.88 -25.24 33.34
C ASN A 3 -56.39 -25.21 32.85
N THR A 4 -55.61 -26.17 33.11
CA THR A 4 -55.24 -27.47 32.58
C THR A 4 -55.28 -27.64 31.05
N ARG A 5 -54.19 -28.27 30.58
CA ARG A 5 -53.94 -29.06 29.35
C ARG A 5 -53.31 -28.32 28.19
N GLY A 6 -52.33 -28.87 27.49
CA GLY A 6 -51.88 -30.28 27.40
C GLY A 6 -50.58 -30.37 26.64
N GLN A 7 -49.81 -31.32 27.00
CA GLN A 7 -48.73 -31.87 26.18
C GLN A 7 -49.29 -32.73 25.05
N PRO A 8 -48.54 -32.94 24.01
CA PRO A 8 -48.53 -34.25 23.36
C PRO A 8 -47.15 -34.89 23.41
N THR A 9 -47.25 -36.12 23.75
CA THR A 9 -46.34 -37.21 23.81
C THR A 9 -45.91 -37.70 22.42
N VAL A 10 -44.72 -38.33 22.43
CA VAL A 10 -44.36 -39.63 21.81
C VAL A 10 -43.82 -39.63 20.37
N GLY A 11 -42.67 -40.20 20.29
CA GLY A 11 -42.05 -40.84 19.13
C GLY A 11 -40.81 -41.61 19.58
N GLN A 12 -41.03 -42.70 20.32
CA GLN A 12 -40.02 -43.76 20.48
C GLN A 12 -39.89 -44.51 19.17
N THR A 13 -38.71 -44.60 18.64
CA THR A 13 -38.31 -45.73 17.79
C THR A 13 -37.07 -46.36 18.40
N ALA A 14 -37.30 -47.59 18.81
CA ALA A 14 -36.30 -48.53 19.24
C ALA A 14 -35.37 -48.90 18.07
N GLY A 15 -34.09 -48.94 18.33
CA GLY A 15 -33.08 -49.49 17.43
C GLY A 15 -31.89 -50.00 18.25
N SER A 16 -31.98 -51.25 18.52
CA SER A 16 -31.03 -52.26 19.00
C SER A 16 -29.54 -51.91 18.96
N GLY A 17 -28.90 -52.09 20.11
CA GLY A 17 -27.74 -52.97 20.32
C GLY A 17 -26.39 -52.50 19.87
N GLN A 18 -25.57 -52.18 20.82
CA GLN A 18 -24.37 -52.94 21.13
C GLN A 18 -23.68 -52.31 22.34
N ASP A 19 -23.73 -53.07 23.44
CA ASP A 19 -22.88 -52.88 24.61
C ASP A 19 -21.45 -53.06 24.22
N TYR A 20 -20.69 -51.98 24.22
CA TYR A 20 -19.25 -52.02 24.44
C TYR A 20 -18.96 -51.45 25.85
N GLY A 21 -19.05 -52.34 26.81
CA GLY A 21 -18.43 -52.12 28.10
C GLY A 21 -16.93 -52.01 27.90
N ALA A 22 -16.41 -50.82 28.00
CA ALA A 22 -15.01 -50.58 28.20
C ALA A 22 -14.86 -49.42 29.18
N SER A 23 -14.48 -49.79 30.39
CA SER A 23 -13.73 -49.03 31.35
C SER A 23 -13.49 -47.56 31.00
N ALA A 24 -14.40 -46.68 31.39
CA ALA A 24 -14.05 -45.30 31.63
C ALA A 24 -13.18 -45.25 32.90
N ALA A 25 -11.89 -45.53 32.77
CA ALA A 25 -10.90 -45.12 33.74
C ALA A 25 -11.04 -43.61 33.85
N ALA A 26 -11.49 -43.19 35.03
CA ALA A 26 -11.57 -41.80 35.43
C ALA A 26 -10.21 -41.13 35.22
N TYR A 27 -10.08 -40.43 34.09
CA TYR A 27 -9.07 -39.40 34.00
C TYR A 27 -9.54 -38.28 34.92
N GLN A 28 -9.06 -38.30 36.19
CA GLN A 28 -9.07 -37.15 37.03
C GLN A 28 -8.15 -36.12 36.37
N GLU A 29 -8.77 -35.14 35.73
CA GLU A 29 -8.05 -33.91 35.34
C GLU A 29 -7.41 -33.33 36.63
N PRO A 30 -6.10 -33.05 36.62
CA PRO A 30 -5.51 -32.32 37.73
C PRO A 30 -6.15 -30.94 37.74
N SER A 31 -7.05 -30.71 38.71
CA SER A 31 -7.60 -29.37 39.00
C SER A 31 -6.46 -28.54 39.62
N GLY A 32 -5.69 -27.89 38.77
CA GLY A 32 -4.54 -27.12 39.17
C GLY A 32 -4.02 -26.10 38.19
N TYR A 33 -4.76 -25.83 37.12
CA TYR A 33 -4.47 -24.67 36.29
C TYR A 33 -5.09 -23.44 36.95
N PRO A 34 -4.28 -22.45 37.39
CA PRO A 34 -4.86 -21.19 37.82
C PRO A 34 -5.63 -20.58 36.65
N ALA A 35 -6.96 -20.53 36.80
CA ALA A 35 -7.82 -19.75 35.93
C ALA A 35 -7.41 -18.28 36.06
N GLY A 36 -6.59 -17.78 35.15
CA GLY A 36 -6.13 -16.40 35.23
C GLY A 36 -5.03 -15.99 34.27
N GLY A 37 -4.60 -16.86 33.37
CA GLY A 37 -3.85 -16.40 32.19
C GLY A 37 -4.80 -15.66 31.29
N ARG A 38 -5.00 -14.35 31.54
CA ARG A 38 -5.41 -13.47 30.46
C ARG A 38 -4.35 -13.63 29.40
N HIS A 39 -4.63 -14.43 28.38
CA HIS A 39 -3.91 -14.32 27.15
C HIS A 39 -4.05 -12.83 26.82
N ALA A 40 -2.96 -12.08 27.02
CA ALA A 40 -2.81 -10.79 26.41
C ALA A 40 -2.98 -11.07 24.91
N GLY A 41 -4.24 -10.99 24.44
CA GLY A 41 -4.54 -11.10 23.03
C GLY A 41 -3.65 -10.07 22.39
N TYR A 42 -2.75 -10.54 21.51
CA TYR A 42 -2.06 -9.64 20.62
C TYR A 42 -3.15 -8.71 20.07
N PRO A 43 -2.99 -7.38 20.19
CA PRO A 43 -3.98 -6.49 19.64
C PRO A 43 -4.21 -6.92 18.20
N ALA A 44 -5.39 -7.39 17.88
CA ALA A 44 -5.74 -7.72 16.50
C ALA A 44 -5.44 -6.45 15.71
N GLU A 45 -4.45 -6.53 14.82
CA GLU A 45 -4.08 -5.41 13.95
C GLU A 45 -5.36 -4.91 13.32
N ALA A 46 -5.77 -3.71 13.71
CA ALA A 46 -6.97 -3.11 13.16
C ALA A 46 -6.80 -3.04 11.64
N PRO A 47 -7.75 -3.53 10.86
CA PRO A 47 -7.64 -3.51 9.41
C PRO A 47 -7.32 -2.08 8.95
N PRO A 48 -6.44 -1.91 7.96
CA PRO A 48 -6.03 -0.59 7.50
C PRO A 48 -7.28 0.24 7.19
N SER A 49 -7.38 1.43 7.76
CA SER A 49 -8.53 2.30 7.49
C SER A 49 -8.62 2.49 5.97
N VAL A 50 -9.83 2.36 5.42
CA VAL A 50 -10.11 2.48 3.98
C VAL A 50 -9.40 3.68 3.35
N GLY A 51 -9.32 4.81 4.06
CA GLY A 51 -8.61 6.01 3.59
C GLY A 51 -7.11 5.85 3.43
N ALA A 52 -6.44 5.06 4.28
CA ALA A 52 -5.00 4.86 4.15
C ALA A 52 -4.65 3.89 3.01
N ALA A 53 -5.48 2.86 2.81
CA ALA A 53 -5.34 1.96 1.67
C ALA A 53 -5.58 2.71 0.36
N ALA A 54 -6.65 3.50 0.27
CA ALA A 54 -6.95 4.34 -0.89
C ALA A 54 -5.84 5.35 -1.20
N GLY A 55 -5.28 6.01 -0.18
CA GLY A 55 -4.17 6.96 -0.35
C GLY A 55 -2.92 6.30 -0.93
N THR A 56 -2.57 5.10 -0.47
CA THR A 56 -1.41 4.35 -1.00
C THR A 56 -1.64 3.90 -2.44
N VAL A 57 -2.85 3.42 -2.75
CA VAL A 57 -3.22 3.04 -4.12
C VAL A 57 -3.13 4.24 -5.05
N LEU A 58 -3.70 5.39 -4.66
CA LEU A 58 -3.64 6.59 -5.46
C LEU A 58 -2.19 7.07 -5.66
N ALA A 59 -1.35 7.06 -4.62
CA ALA A 59 0.07 7.40 -4.74
C ALA A 59 0.78 6.46 -5.71
N GLY A 60 0.56 5.15 -5.64
CA GLY A 60 1.12 4.17 -6.57
C GLY A 60 0.68 4.41 -8.01
N VAL A 61 -0.60 4.71 -8.24
CA VAL A 61 -1.14 5.05 -9.57
C VAL A 61 -0.51 6.33 -10.12
N LEU A 62 -0.39 7.38 -9.30
CA LEU A 62 0.26 8.64 -9.70
C LEU A 62 1.73 8.41 -10.07
N MET A 63 2.46 7.57 -9.33
CA MET A 63 3.83 7.19 -9.67
C MET A 63 3.90 6.43 -11.00
N ILE A 64 2.98 5.51 -11.26
CA ILE A 64 2.92 4.77 -12.53
C ILE A 64 2.68 5.74 -13.69
N VAL A 65 1.68 6.61 -13.58
CA VAL A 65 1.34 7.58 -14.63
C VAL A 65 2.50 8.56 -14.84
N GLY A 66 3.09 9.09 -13.77
CA GLY A 66 4.25 9.98 -13.83
C GLY A 66 5.49 9.29 -14.42
N GLY A 67 5.72 8.02 -14.06
CA GLY A 67 6.80 7.20 -14.60
C GLY A 67 6.65 6.95 -16.10
N ILE A 68 5.44 6.58 -16.55
CA ILE A 68 5.14 6.44 -17.99
C ILE A 68 5.37 7.76 -18.71
N TRP A 69 4.86 8.86 -18.17
CA TRP A 69 5.04 10.19 -18.78
C TRP A 69 6.52 10.56 -18.88
N GLY A 70 7.30 10.43 -17.80
CA GLY A 70 8.74 10.71 -17.81
C GLY A 70 9.50 9.83 -18.79
N PHE A 71 9.14 8.54 -18.88
CA PHE A 71 9.71 7.61 -19.83
C PHE A 71 9.43 8.05 -21.29
N LEU A 72 8.19 8.41 -21.60
CA LEU A 72 7.80 8.86 -22.94
C LEU A 72 8.49 10.17 -23.33
N VAL A 73 8.61 11.12 -22.40
CA VAL A 73 9.35 12.37 -22.61
C VAL A 73 10.82 12.07 -22.89
N GLY A 74 11.46 11.23 -22.07
CA GLY A 74 12.84 10.81 -22.28
C GLY A 74 13.05 10.13 -23.63
N LEU A 75 12.16 9.22 -24.01
CA LEU A 75 12.18 8.53 -25.29
C LEU A 75 12.04 9.50 -26.47
N ALA A 76 11.10 10.45 -26.39
CA ALA A 76 10.89 11.45 -27.41
C ALA A 76 12.12 12.35 -27.63
N VAL A 77 12.78 12.74 -26.52
CA VAL A 77 14.02 13.54 -26.56
C VAL A 77 15.19 12.77 -27.17
N VAL A 78 15.35 11.48 -26.81
CA VAL A 78 16.43 10.63 -27.35
C VAL A 78 16.26 10.40 -28.85
N ILE A 79 15.00 10.17 -29.32
CA ILE A 79 14.73 9.88 -30.73
C ILE A 79 14.80 11.17 -31.57
N LYS A 80 14.19 12.26 -31.13
CA LYS A 80 13.99 13.46 -31.97
C LYS A 80 14.99 14.60 -31.68
N LYS A 81 15.85 14.47 -30.66
CA LYS A 81 16.89 15.45 -30.24
C LYS A 81 16.41 16.91 -30.05
N ALA A 82 15.11 17.18 -30.17
CA ALA A 82 14.56 18.53 -30.26
C ALA A 82 13.21 18.73 -29.56
N PHE A 83 12.69 17.76 -28.83
CA PHE A 83 11.34 17.85 -28.28
C PHE A 83 11.37 18.43 -26.87
N PHE A 84 10.82 19.64 -26.69
CA PHE A 84 10.52 20.30 -25.39
C PHE A 84 11.68 20.80 -24.52
N VAL A 85 12.86 20.98 -25.01
CA VAL A 85 13.85 21.77 -24.24
C VAL A 85 13.84 23.21 -24.78
N PRO A 86 13.24 24.17 -24.09
CA PRO A 86 13.52 25.57 -24.36
C PRO A 86 14.96 25.83 -23.91
N VAL A 87 15.90 25.53 -24.78
CA VAL A 87 17.29 25.94 -24.58
C VAL A 87 17.33 27.44 -24.86
N SER A 88 16.93 28.25 -23.88
CA SER A 88 17.35 29.63 -23.90
C SER A 88 18.88 29.63 -23.68
N SER A 89 19.61 30.29 -24.53
CA SER A 89 21.06 30.48 -24.50
C SER A 89 21.59 31.12 -23.19
N THR A 90 20.71 31.38 -22.25
CA THR A 90 20.98 32.00 -20.95
C THR A 90 21.18 30.96 -19.82
N TYR A 91 21.10 29.67 -20.12
CA TYR A 91 21.27 28.64 -19.09
C TYR A 91 22.78 28.37 -18.87
N PRO A 92 23.31 28.53 -17.66
CA PRO A 92 24.74 28.33 -17.38
C PRO A 92 25.15 26.83 -17.39
N TYR A 93 24.21 25.91 -17.50
CA TYR A 93 24.48 24.48 -17.58
C TYR A 93 24.39 23.99 -19.02
N HIS A 94 25.52 23.65 -19.61
CA HIS A 94 25.61 22.97 -20.91
C HIS A 94 25.27 21.48 -20.75
N TRP A 95 24.02 21.16 -20.39
CA TRP A 95 23.56 19.78 -20.42
C TRP A 95 23.28 19.39 -21.88
N ASN A 96 23.88 18.28 -22.28
CA ASN A 96 23.60 17.73 -23.60
C ASN A 96 22.13 17.25 -23.63
N VAL A 97 21.38 17.68 -24.62
CA VAL A 97 19.95 17.30 -24.75
C VAL A 97 19.75 15.79 -24.70
N THR A 98 20.72 15.05 -25.23
CA THR A 98 20.72 13.58 -25.22
C THR A 98 20.86 13.04 -23.80
N ASP A 99 21.72 13.59 -22.96
CA ASP A 99 21.92 13.15 -21.58
C ASP A 99 20.67 13.43 -20.73
N TRP A 100 20.00 14.55 -20.97
CA TRP A 100 18.72 14.88 -20.38
C TRP A 100 17.65 13.83 -20.74
N GLY A 101 17.57 13.42 -22.02
CA GLY A 101 16.64 12.40 -22.50
C GLY A 101 16.89 11.04 -21.82
N TRP A 102 18.13 10.60 -21.75
CA TRP A 102 18.49 9.34 -21.09
C TRP A 102 18.18 9.36 -19.59
N THR A 103 18.45 10.48 -18.92
CA THR A 103 18.11 10.64 -17.50
C THR A 103 16.62 10.52 -17.26
N HIS A 104 15.78 11.17 -18.07
CA HIS A 104 14.33 11.09 -17.94
C HIS A 104 13.78 9.69 -18.25
N LEU A 105 14.36 9.02 -19.24
CA LEU A 105 13.99 7.65 -19.60
C LEU A 105 14.31 6.69 -18.44
N ALA A 106 15.53 6.77 -17.88
CA ALA A 106 15.93 5.92 -16.76
C ALA A 106 15.09 6.21 -15.51
N LEU A 107 14.93 7.49 -15.13
CA LEU A 107 14.11 7.88 -13.98
C LEU A 107 12.66 7.48 -14.17
N GLY A 108 12.08 7.69 -15.34
CA GLY A 108 10.70 7.28 -15.65
C GLY A 108 10.50 5.77 -15.46
N ALA A 109 11.44 4.96 -15.94
CA ALA A 109 11.39 3.50 -15.75
C ALA A 109 11.48 3.11 -14.26
N VAL A 110 12.36 3.76 -13.49
CA VAL A 110 12.52 3.49 -12.06
C VAL A 110 11.28 3.91 -11.28
N VAL A 111 10.71 5.10 -11.56
CA VAL A 111 9.49 5.59 -10.91
C VAL A 111 8.31 4.68 -11.24
N PHE A 112 8.18 4.24 -12.48
CA PHE A 112 7.16 3.28 -12.90
C PHE A 112 7.27 1.97 -12.10
N ALA A 113 8.47 1.37 -12.06
CA ALA A 113 8.71 0.13 -11.33
C ALA A 113 8.43 0.29 -9.82
N ALA A 114 8.87 1.41 -9.22
CA ALA A 114 8.59 1.72 -7.83
C ALA A 114 7.07 1.85 -7.57
N GLY A 115 6.32 2.50 -8.46
CA GLY A 115 4.86 2.62 -8.38
C GLY A 115 4.16 1.27 -8.40
N VAL A 116 4.57 0.36 -9.29
CA VAL A 116 4.07 -1.02 -9.32
C VAL A 116 4.39 -1.75 -8.01
N CYS A 117 5.62 -1.66 -7.51
CA CYS A 117 6.02 -2.29 -6.25
C CYS A 117 5.25 -1.71 -5.04
N VAL A 118 4.89 -0.43 -5.06
CA VAL A 118 4.03 0.19 -4.04
C VAL A 118 2.63 -0.43 -4.08
N LEU A 119 2.05 -0.64 -5.26
CA LEU A 119 0.75 -1.29 -5.41
C LEU A 119 0.78 -2.76 -4.97
N LEU A 120 1.90 -3.45 -5.17
CA LEU A 120 2.13 -4.81 -4.67
C LEU A 120 2.36 -4.86 -3.13
N GLY A 121 2.36 -3.72 -2.46
CA GLY A 121 2.49 -3.64 -1.00
C GLY A 121 3.91 -3.78 -0.46
N MET A 122 4.94 -3.74 -1.30
CA MET A 122 6.33 -3.90 -0.87
C MET A 122 6.78 -2.72 0.01
N VAL A 123 7.25 -3.03 1.22
CA VAL A 123 7.64 -2.00 2.21
C VAL A 123 8.82 -1.15 1.73
N TRP A 124 9.82 -1.79 1.12
CA TRP A 124 11.00 -1.08 0.60
C TRP A 124 10.64 -0.11 -0.54
N ALA A 125 9.64 -0.45 -1.36
CA ALA A 125 9.20 0.40 -2.47
C ALA A 125 8.63 1.75 -1.98
N ARG A 126 8.04 1.79 -0.79
CA ARG A 126 7.57 3.04 -0.17
C ARG A 126 8.73 3.98 0.16
N VAL A 127 9.83 3.44 0.69
CA VAL A 127 11.04 4.23 0.99
C VAL A 127 11.63 4.80 -0.30
N VAL A 128 11.80 3.95 -1.31
CA VAL A 128 12.28 4.37 -2.63
C VAL A 128 11.33 5.40 -3.24
N GLY A 129 10.01 5.19 -3.17
CA GLY A 129 9.01 6.13 -3.67
C GLY A 129 9.09 7.50 -3.00
N VAL A 130 9.29 7.56 -1.66
CA VAL A 130 9.49 8.82 -0.94
C VAL A 130 10.77 9.53 -1.39
N ILE A 131 11.87 8.80 -1.58
CA ILE A 131 13.14 9.38 -2.05
C ILE A 131 12.96 9.97 -3.46
N LEU A 132 12.35 9.19 -4.38
CA LEU A 132 12.13 9.64 -5.75
C LEU A 132 11.19 10.85 -5.82
N ALA A 133 10.08 10.85 -5.08
CA ALA A 133 9.16 11.97 -5.02
C ALA A 133 9.82 13.22 -4.41
N THR A 134 10.69 13.04 -3.41
CA THR A 134 11.46 14.17 -2.84
C THR A 134 12.42 14.77 -3.85
N LEU A 135 13.16 13.94 -4.59
CA LEU A 135 14.05 14.40 -5.65
C LEU A 135 13.28 15.10 -6.78
N SER A 136 12.11 14.56 -7.17
CA SER A 136 11.21 15.16 -8.15
C SER A 136 10.72 16.53 -7.70
N ALA A 137 10.27 16.65 -6.43
CA ALA A 137 9.81 17.92 -5.86
C ALA A 137 10.91 18.99 -5.87
N ILE A 138 12.14 18.62 -5.48
CA ILE A 138 13.30 19.52 -5.49
C ILE A 138 13.60 19.98 -6.93
N ALA A 139 13.64 19.05 -7.88
CA ALA A 139 13.85 19.36 -9.28
C ALA A 139 12.74 20.29 -9.82
N SER A 140 11.47 19.97 -9.55
CA SER A 140 10.33 20.79 -9.96
C SER A 140 10.36 22.19 -9.35
N PHE A 141 10.82 22.30 -8.10
CA PHE A 141 10.99 23.60 -7.44
C PHE A 141 12.01 24.49 -8.18
N MET A 142 13.09 23.92 -8.69
CA MET A 142 14.07 24.68 -9.49
C MET A 142 13.51 25.18 -10.83
N PHE A 143 12.46 24.52 -11.35
CA PHE A 143 11.82 24.91 -12.61
C PHE A 143 10.68 25.92 -12.44
N ILE A 144 10.29 26.30 -11.21
CA ILE A 144 9.23 27.29 -10.95
C ILE A 144 9.43 28.60 -11.73
N PRO A 145 10.65 29.18 -11.80
CA PRO A 145 10.85 30.46 -12.53
C PRO A 145 10.54 30.38 -14.03
N TYR A 146 10.56 29.17 -14.61
CA TYR A 146 10.36 28.95 -16.04
C TYR A 146 8.94 28.50 -16.39
N TYR A 147 8.35 27.64 -15.55
CA TYR A 147 7.01 27.05 -15.75
C TYR A 147 6.26 27.01 -14.42
N PRO A 148 5.85 28.16 -13.86
CA PRO A 148 5.35 28.20 -12.49
C PRO A 148 4.12 27.33 -12.27
N VAL A 149 3.13 27.37 -13.17
CA VAL A 149 1.89 26.61 -13.01
C VAL A 149 2.15 25.11 -13.05
N TRP A 150 2.95 24.67 -14.02
CA TRP A 150 3.26 23.25 -14.18
C TRP A 150 4.08 22.70 -13.01
N SER A 151 5.10 23.43 -12.61
CA SER A 151 5.97 23.04 -11.49
C SER A 151 5.22 22.98 -10.16
N ILE A 152 4.30 23.92 -9.89
CA ILE A 152 3.48 23.88 -8.68
C ILE A 152 2.59 22.66 -8.65
N ILE A 153 1.99 22.28 -9.78
CA ILE A 153 1.18 21.06 -9.87
C ILE A 153 2.03 19.82 -9.56
N LEU A 154 3.22 19.71 -10.14
CA LEU A 154 4.11 18.58 -9.90
C LEU A 154 4.55 18.51 -8.44
N VAL A 155 4.96 19.63 -7.84
CA VAL A 155 5.33 19.70 -6.41
C VAL A 155 4.16 19.28 -5.52
N ALA A 156 2.94 19.71 -5.83
CA ALA A 156 1.76 19.31 -5.06
C ALA A 156 1.50 17.79 -5.14
N ILE A 157 1.66 17.19 -6.31
CA ILE A 157 1.55 15.73 -6.52
C ILE A 157 2.64 15.01 -5.73
N ASP A 158 3.88 15.46 -5.80
CA ASP A 158 5.02 14.86 -5.10
C ASP A 158 4.82 14.90 -3.58
N VAL A 159 4.39 16.05 -3.04
CA VAL A 159 4.06 16.21 -1.62
C VAL A 159 2.93 15.27 -1.19
N TYR A 160 1.90 15.12 -2.02
CA TYR A 160 0.83 14.17 -1.77
C TYR A 160 1.34 12.72 -1.72
N ILE A 161 2.18 12.32 -2.68
CA ILE A 161 2.79 10.97 -2.74
C ILE A 161 3.61 10.72 -1.47
N ILE A 162 4.47 11.67 -1.08
CA ILE A 162 5.29 11.57 0.13
C ILE A 162 4.40 11.39 1.37
N TRP A 163 3.38 12.22 1.51
CA TRP A 163 2.44 12.14 2.64
C TRP A 163 1.74 10.78 2.69
N ALA A 164 1.20 10.31 1.56
CA ALA A 164 0.47 9.06 1.48
C ALA A 164 1.36 7.84 1.83
N LEU A 165 2.60 7.80 1.31
CA LEU A 165 3.53 6.71 1.55
C LEU A 165 4.04 6.69 3.01
N VAL A 166 4.32 7.86 3.59
CA VAL A 166 4.76 8.00 4.99
C VAL A 166 3.62 7.64 5.94
N ALA A 167 2.40 8.11 5.68
CA ALA A 167 1.23 7.78 6.49
C ALA A 167 0.94 6.27 6.51
N ALA A 168 1.10 5.60 5.37
CA ALA A 168 0.96 4.16 5.26
C ALA A 168 2.07 3.40 6.04
N GLY A 169 3.30 3.91 6.05
CA GLY A 169 4.44 3.29 6.74
C GLY A 169 4.36 3.35 8.26
N ARG A 170 3.81 4.43 8.82
CA ARG A 170 3.68 4.60 10.28
C ARG A 170 2.76 3.58 10.93
N ARG A 171 1.74 3.13 10.22
CA ARG A 171 0.73 2.19 10.74
C ARG A 171 1.20 0.74 10.79
N GLN A 172 2.28 0.39 10.10
CA GLN A 172 2.86 -0.95 10.14
C GLN A 172 3.88 -1.14 11.28
N ARG A 173 4.20 -0.09 12.02
CA ARG A 173 5.18 -0.11 13.12
C ARG A 173 4.55 -0.08 14.50
N VAL A 174 3.22 0.01 14.59
CA VAL A 174 2.45 -0.03 15.84
C VAL A 174 1.75 -1.37 15.96
#